data_8d4761a9d4bdb77bf053992b8875692b
#
_entry.id   8d4761a9d4bdb77bf053992b8875692b
#
_cell.length_a   1.000
_cell.length_b   1.000
_cell.length_c   1.000
_cell.angle_alpha   90.00
_cell.angle_beta   90.00
_cell.angle_gamma   90.00
#
_symmetry.space_group_name_H-M   'P 1'
#
loop_
_entity.id
_entity.type
_entity.pdbx_description
1 polymer ?
#
loop_
_entity_poly.entity_id
_entity_poly.type
_entity_poly.pdbx_seq_one_letter_code
_entity_poly.pdbx_strand_id
1 'polypeptide(L)'
;MWIWNLFWWVGLVFSLFVMFSLATSLLYTVIHPVRRRIGKERISNYLVVVVTVGSQSVLPSLREVIEHLRKLNLKFVVVSSNPLPFGDTPVLIVPKSEDGTKYRAIKWFVRNFVRDDVWYVFLDDDSYPLDDNFLREIPYWERMGRLIGNGLVVPRPGRSRVAYAIDWIRYFDGLTRFRAMHLLGLPFFGLYGELLIIRGDVLRRLWLSMPESVTEDFMLAMYAIRHGVKTFQVSTRVSIKSPNSLRDLYKQRRRWGHVIIDSLRTGNIITILFMTTGILSSPFFAWAWLHMPITGIVAGAYYITAFMYGSAKARVDPIRTFVASLIDLAGFISGITKQTRFTVIDKT
;
A
#
# COMPACT_ATOMS: atom_id res chain seq x y z
N MET A 1 35.40 5.77 14.90
CA MET A 1 34.79 7.12 15.09
C MET A 1 33.75 7.47 14.01
N TRP A 2 34.09 7.45 12.71
CA TRP A 2 33.17 7.81 11.61
C TRP A 2 31.87 6.97 11.52
N ILE A 3 31.94 5.65 11.69
CA ILE A 3 30.79 4.74 11.66
C ILE A 3 29.79 5.09 12.78
N TRP A 4 30.28 5.43 13.97
CA TRP A 4 29.48 5.83 15.11
C TRP A 4 28.69 7.13 14.84
N ASN A 5 29.35 8.13 14.26
CA ASN A 5 28.70 9.37 13.87
C ASN A 5 27.62 9.15 12.81
N LEU A 6 27.86 8.26 11.85
CA LEU A 6 26.85 7.90 10.84
C LEU A 6 25.60 7.30 11.50
N PHE A 7 25.77 6.34 12.40
CA PHE A 7 24.63 5.72 13.11
C PHE A 7 23.89 6.73 13.98
N TRP A 8 24.60 7.65 14.62
CA TRP A 8 23.98 8.72 15.39
C TRP A 8 23.09 9.61 14.49
N TRP A 9 23.59 10.04 13.34
CA TRP A 9 22.82 10.85 12.39
C TRP A 9 21.62 10.09 11.81
N VAL A 10 21.80 8.84 11.46
CA VAL A 10 20.71 7.98 10.96
C VAL A 10 19.61 7.85 12.02
N GLY A 11 19.97 7.60 13.28
CA GLY A 11 19.02 7.50 14.38
C GLY A 11 18.30 8.82 14.66
N LEU A 12 19.02 9.95 14.62
CA LEU A 12 18.43 11.27 14.79
C LEU A 12 17.43 11.59 13.69
N VAL A 13 17.81 11.46 12.42
CA VAL A 13 16.93 11.73 11.27
C VAL A 13 15.69 10.85 11.34
N PHE A 14 15.85 9.57 11.62
CA PHE A 14 14.74 8.64 11.73
C PHE A 14 13.81 8.99 12.90
N SER A 15 14.34 9.36 14.05
CA SER A 15 13.56 9.73 15.23
C SER A 15 12.76 11.01 15.00
N LEU A 16 13.39 12.03 14.40
CA LEU A 16 12.69 13.26 14.02
C LEU A 16 11.56 12.98 13.02
N PHE A 17 11.81 12.07 12.07
CA PHE A 17 10.79 11.66 11.10
C PHE A 17 9.63 10.90 11.77
N VAL A 18 9.90 10.01 12.73
CA VAL A 18 8.86 9.32 13.49
C VAL A 18 8.04 10.32 14.30
N MET A 19 8.66 11.25 15.01
CA MET A 19 7.97 12.30 15.77
C MET A 19 7.10 13.16 14.86
N PHE A 20 7.63 13.62 13.72
CA PHE A 20 6.89 14.34 12.70
C PHE A 20 5.70 13.53 12.20
N SER A 21 5.89 12.25 11.89
CA SER A 21 4.83 11.37 11.40
C SER A 21 3.72 11.16 12.42
N LEU A 22 4.06 10.99 13.70
CA LEU A 22 3.07 10.86 14.78
C LEU A 22 2.27 12.17 14.96
N ALA A 23 2.96 13.32 15.05
CA ALA A 23 2.32 14.62 15.19
C ALA A 23 1.38 14.92 14.00
N THR A 24 1.85 14.71 12.77
CA THR A 24 1.04 14.96 11.57
C THR A 24 -0.10 13.96 11.42
N SER A 25 0.05 12.70 11.86
CA SER A 25 -1.04 11.72 11.88
C SER A 25 -2.15 12.10 12.88
N LEU A 26 -1.78 12.59 14.06
CA LEU A 26 -2.73 13.15 15.04
C LEU A 26 -3.44 14.36 14.45
N LEU A 27 -2.68 15.28 13.87
CA LEU A 27 -3.22 16.49 13.23
C LEU A 27 -4.17 16.14 12.09
N TYR A 28 -3.85 15.13 11.27
CA TYR A 28 -4.76 14.61 10.23
C TYR A 28 -6.11 14.22 10.82
N THR A 29 -6.11 13.53 11.94
CA THR A 29 -7.34 13.07 12.60
C THR A 29 -8.18 14.22 13.12
N VAL A 30 -7.52 15.29 13.57
CA VAL A 30 -8.18 16.52 14.08
C VAL A 30 -8.73 17.40 12.93
N ILE A 31 -7.92 17.61 11.90
CA ILE A 31 -8.31 18.46 10.75
C ILE A 31 -9.39 17.79 9.91
N HIS A 32 -9.26 16.48 9.69
CA HIS A 32 -10.14 15.67 8.86
C HIS A 32 -10.88 14.59 9.66
N PRO A 33 -11.72 14.95 10.66
CA PRO A 33 -12.43 13.95 11.45
C PRO A 33 -13.43 13.20 10.58
N VAL A 34 -13.53 11.88 10.81
CA VAL A 34 -14.37 10.98 10.01
C VAL A 34 -15.80 11.47 9.88
N ARG A 35 -16.39 11.99 10.98
CA ARG A 35 -17.75 12.57 11.00
C ARG A 35 -17.97 13.74 10.04
N ARG A 36 -16.91 14.48 9.68
CA ARG A 36 -16.99 15.59 8.70
C ARG A 36 -16.78 15.11 7.27
N ARG A 37 -16.08 13.99 7.09
CA ARG A 37 -15.74 13.44 5.78
C ARG A 37 -16.87 12.62 5.18
N ILE A 38 -17.55 11.85 6.02
CA ILE A 38 -18.65 11.00 5.57
C ILE A 38 -19.89 11.87 5.31
N GLY A 39 -20.22 12.04 4.02
CA GLY A 39 -21.45 12.67 3.57
C GLY A 39 -22.68 11.79 3.76
N LYS A 40 -23.88 12.38 3.59
CA LYS A 40 -25.15 11.62 3.64
C LYS A 40 -25.31 10.71 2.42
N GLU A 41 -24.90 11.18 1.24
CA GLU A 41 -25.09 10.51 -0.03
C GLU A 41 -23.80 9.87 -0.54
N ARG A 42 -23.94 8.75 -1.22
CA ARG A 42 -22.87 8.09 -1.97
C ARG A 42 -22.73 8.77 -3.33
N ILE A 43 -21.51 8.90 -3.83
CA ILE A 43 -21.32 9.25 -5.24
C ILE A 43 -21.91 8.14 -6.11
N SER A 44 -22.50 8.53 -7.24
CA SER A 44 -23.09 7.59 -8.22
C SER A 44 -22.16 7.29 -9.39
N ASN A 45 -21.23 8.23 -9.69
CA ASN A 45 -20.33 8.15 -10.83
C ASN A 45 -18.98 7.54 -10.41
N TYR A 46 -18.98 6.23 -10.16
CA TYR A 46 -17.80 5.46 -9.80
C TYR A 46 -17.84 4.06 -10.40
N LEU A 47 -16.69 3.43 -10.47
CA LEU A 47 -16.51 2.03 -10.86
C LEU A 47 -15.39 1.39 -10.03
N VAL A 48 -15.67 0.26 -9.39
CA VAL A 48 -14.67 -0.58 -8.76
C VAL A 48 -14.07 -1.50 -9.82
N VAL A 49 -12.73 -1.55 -9.89
CA VAL A 49 -11.98 -2.33 -10.88
C VAL A 49 -11.13 -3.35 -10.14
N VAL A 50 -11.47 -4.62 -10.27
CA VAL A 50 -10.67 -5.72 -9.71
C VAL A 50 -9.73 -6.21 -10.80
N VAL A 51 -8.42 -6.19 -10.55
CA VAL A 51 -7.42 -6.63 -11.54
C VAL A 51 -6.84 -7.98 -11.14
N THR A 52 -6.89 -8.95 -12.06
CA THR A 52 -6.42 -10.32 -11.81
C THR A 52 -5.75 -10.94 -13.03
N VAL A 53 -4.88 -11.90 -12.77
CA VAL A 53 -4.36 -12.78 -13.83
C VAL A 53 -5.37 -13.87 -14.22
N GLY A 54 -6.38 -14.13 -13.38
CA GLY A 54 -7.39 -15.15 -13.62
C GLY A 54 -6.86 -16.59 -13.64
N SER A 55 -5.74 -16.87 -12.96
CA SER A 55 -5.22 -18.24 -12.81
C SER A 55 -6.05 -19.05 -11.79
N GLN A 56 -6.02 -20.38 -11.90
CA GLN A 56 -6.75 -21.26 -10.99
C GLN A 56 -6.45 -20.99 -9.51
N SER A 57 -5.21 -20.63 -9.19
CA SER A 57 -4.76 -20.38 -7.82
C SER A 57 -5.39 -19.11 -7.21
N VAL A 58 -5.85 -18.14 -8.00
CA VAL A 58 -6.45 -16.90 -7.48
C VAL A 58 -7.99 -16.95 -7.47
N LEU A 59 -8.62 -17.91 -8.13
CA LEU A 59 -10.09 -17.99 -8.23
C LEU A 59 -10.81 -18.01 -6.87
N PRO A 60 -10.32 -18.74 -5.83
CA PRO A 60 -11.00 -18.74 -4.53
C PRO A 60 -11.02 -17.36 -3.87
N SER A 61 -9.89 -16.63 -3.87
CA SER A 61 -9.83 -15.28 -3.32
C SER A 61 -10.62 -14.28 -4.15
N LEU A 62 -10.56 -14.38 -5.48
CA LEU A 62 -11.35 -13.52 -6.37
C LEU A 62 -12.85 -13.72 -6.15
N ARG A 63 -13.32 -14.95 -5.93
CA ARG A 63 -14.73 -15.22 -5.59
C ARG A 63 -15.13 -14.50 -4.30
N GLU A 64 -14.30 -14.59 -3.26
CA GLU A 64 -14.52 -13.88 -1.99
C GLU A 64 -14.63 -12.35 -2.21
N VAL A 65 -13.75 -11.78 -3.03
CA VAL A 65 -13.80 -10.35 -3.39
C VAL A 65 -15.13 -10.00 -4.08
N ILE A 66 -15.53 -10.77 -5.12
CA ILE A 66 -16.77 -10.54 -5.87
C ILE A 66 -18.00 -10.61 -4.94
N GLU A 67 -18.07 -11.60 -4.05
CA GLU A 67 -19.15 -11.75 -3.07
C GLU A 67 -19.24 -10.54 -2.13
N HIS A 68 -18.11 -10.02 -1.64
CA HIS A 68 -18.10 -8.83 -0.81
C HIS A 68 -18.53 -7.56 -1.56
N LEU A 69 -18.11 -7.40 -2.81
CA LEU A 69 -18.55 -6.27 -3.64
C LEU A 69 -20.06 -6.31 -3.90
N ARG A 70 -20.61 -7.50 -4.18
CA ARG A 70 -22.06 -7.71 -4.31
C ARG A 70 -22.81 -7.41 -3.01
N LYS A 71 -22.31 -7.89 -1.88
CA LYS A 71 -22.88 -7.63 -0.54
C LYS A 71 -22.96 -6.14 -0.21
N LEU A 72 -21.95 -5.37 -0.60
CA LEU A 72 -21.91 -3.90 -0.42
C LEU A 72 -22.68 -3.15 -1.52
N ASN A 73 -23.31 -3.87 -2.46
CA ASN A 73 -23.99 -3.29 -3.62
C ASN A 73 -23.12 -2.27 -4.37
N LEU A 74 -21.87 -2.65 -4.67
CA LEU A 74 -20.91 -1.82 -5.40
C LEU A 74 -20.99 -2.11 -6.90
N LYS A 75 -20.87 -1.05 -7.71
CA LYS A 75 -20.68 -1.19 -9.16
C LYS A 75 -19.26 -1.62 -9.42
N PHE A 76 -19.04 -2.76 -10.06
CA PHE A 76 -17.69 -3.27 -10.31
C PHE A 76 -17.55 -3.97 -11.66
N VAL A 77 -16.29 -4.10 -12.09
CA VAL A 77 -15.85 -4.89 -13.22
C VAL A 77 -14.57 -5.63 -12.87
N VAL A 78 -14.39 -6.82 -13.39
CA VAL A 78 -13.14 -7.58 -13.26
C VAL A 78 -12.34 -7.44 -14.55
N VAL A 79 -11.10 -6.98 -14.47
CA VAL A 79 -10.15 -6.93 -15.58
C VAL A 79 -9.21 -8.13 -15.44
N SER A 80 -9.29 -9.08 -16.36
CA SER A 80 -8.61 -10.37 -16.26
C SER A 80 -7.79 -10.69 -17.50
N SER A 81 -6.63 -11.32 -17.29
CA SER A 81 -5.79 -11.86 -18.36
C SER A 81 -6.39 -13.14 -18.98
N ASN A 82 -7.24 -13.85 -18.24
CA ASN A 82 -7.85 -15.11 -18.66
C ASN A 82 -9.38 -15.09 -18.45
N PRO A 83 -10.15 -15.89 -19.22
CA PRO A 83 -11.56 -16.11 -18.95
C PRO A 83 -11.80 -16.62 -17.53
N LEU A 84 -12.88 -16.16 -16.91
CA LEU A 84 -13.23 -16.49 -15.54
C LEU A 84 -14.53 -17.32 -15.49
N PRO A 85 -14.64 -18.32 -14.60
CA PRO A 85 -15.82 -19.17 -14.46
C PRO A 85 -16.92 -18.52 -13.58
N PHE A 86 -17.18 -17.22 -13.78
CA PHE A 86 -18.16 -16.44 -12.98
C PHE A 86 -19.22 -15.81 -13.90
N GLY A 87 -20.19 -16.61 -14.33
CA GLY A 87 -21.15 -16.28 -15.40
C GLY A 87 -21.83 -14.90 -15.31
N ASP A 88 -22.25 -14.48 -14.11
CA ASP A 88 -22.97 -13.20 -13.91
C ASP A 88 -22.06 -12.03 -13.52
N THR A 89 -20.75 -12.21 -13.64
CA THR A 89 -19.77 -11.17 -13.26
C THR A 89 -19.34 -10.40 -14.51
N PRO A 90 -19.41 -9.06 -14.53
CA PRO A 90 -18.87 -8.28 -15.63
C PRO A 90 -17.34 -8.43 -15.69
N VAL A 91 -16.86 -9.09 -16.75
CA VAL A 91 -15.43 -9.37 -16.96
C VAL A 91 -14.98 -8.75 -18.28
N LEU A 92 -13.86 -8.03 -18.22
CA LEU A 92 -13.12 -7.52 -19.38
C LEU A 92 -11.85 -8.35 -19.53
N ILE A 93 -11.69 -9.00 -20.67
CA ILE A 93 -10.50 -9.81 -20.96
C ILE A 93 -9.44 -8.95 -21.64
N VAL A 94 -8.27 -8.87 -21.03
CA VAL A 94 -7.13 -8.17 -21.60
C VAL A 94 -6.62 -8.96 -22.81
N PRO A 95 -6.47 -8.32 -23.99
CA PRO A 95 -5.88 -8.98 -25.15
C PRO A 95 -4.45 -9.48 -24.85
N LYS A 96 -4.10 -10.65 -25.39
CA LYS A 96 -2.76 -11.25 -25.17
C LYS A 96 -1.59 -10.32 -25.56
N SER A 97 -1.79 -9.45 -26.53
CA SER A 97 -0.80 -8.42 -26.95
C SER A 97 -0.54 -7.33 -25.90
N GLU A 98 -1.51 -7.09 -25.01
CA GLU A 98 -1.46 -6.06 -23.96
C GLU A 98 -1.28 -6.66 -22.56
N ASP A 99 -1.26 -8.00 -22.47
CA ASP A 99 -1.11 -8.73 -21.21
C ASP A 99 0.35 -8.83 -20.75
N GLY A 100 0.56 -9.31 -19.54
CA GLY A 100 1.89 -9.64 -18.97
C GLY A 100 2.15 -9.09 -17.57
N THR A 101 1.60 -7.92 -17.23
CA THR A 101 1.73 -7.34 -15.88
C THR A 101 0.46 -6.61 -15.47
N LYS A 102 0.27 -6.44 -14.14
CA LYS A 102 -0.85 -5.63 -13.62
C LYS A 102 -0.83 -4.21 -14.20
N TYR A 103 0.37 -3.61 -14.33
CA TYR A 103 0.53 -2.31 -14.98
C TYR A 103 -0.06 -2.28 -16.40
N ARG A 104 0.25 -3.29 -17.23
CA ARG A 104 -0.23 -3.37 -18.63
C ARG A 104 -1.73 -3.58 -18.68
N ALA A 105 -2.27 -4.47 -17.86
CA ALA A 105 -3.71 -4.70 -17.76
C ALA A 105 -4.47 -3.41 -17.41
N ILE A 106 -3.99 -2.65 -16.41
CA ILE A 106 -4.58 -1.36 -16.06
C ILE A 106 -4.38 -0.34 -17.20
N LYS A 107 -3.22 -0.30 -17.84
CA LYS A 107 -2.95 0.62 -18.98
C LYS A 107 -3.91 0.38 -20.14
N TRP A 108 -4.16 -0.89 -20.46
CA TRP A 108 -5.18 -1.26 -21.47
C TRP A 108 -6.58 -0.80 -21.04
N PHE A 109 -6.97 -1.04 -19.78
CA PHE A 109 -8.25 -0.56 -19.25
C PHE A 109 -8.35 0.97 -19.33
N VAL A 110 -7.29 1.69 -18.96
CA VAL A 110 -7.27 3.16 -18.99
C VAL A 110 -7.46 3.70 -20.40
N ARG A 111 -6.84 3.10 -21.39
CA ARG A 111 -6.95 3.55 -22.79
C ARG A 111 -8.35 3.37 -23.37
N ASN A 112 -9.04 2.29 -22.99
CA ASN A 112 -10.25 1.86 -23.67
C ASN A 112 -11.54 2.19 -22.92
N PHE A 113 -11.51 2.32 -21.58
CA PHE A 113 -12.73 2.37 -20.76
C PHE A 113 -12.79 3.53 -19.78
N VAL A 114 -11.68 4.22 -19.50
CA VAL A 114 -11.66 5.29 -18.49
C VAL A 114 -12.32 6.55 -19.05
N ARG A 115 -13.27 7.10 -18.29
CA ARG A 115 -13.92 8.39 -18.51
C ARG A 115 -13.41 9.38 -17.47
N ASP A 116 -13.24 10.62 -17.85
CA ASP A 116 -12.59 11.65 -17.03
C ASP A 116 -13.40 12.06 -15.80
N ASP A 117 -14.73 11.97 -15.89
CA ASP A 117 -15.71 12.34 -14.87
C ASP A 117 -16.01 11.24 -13.84
N VAL A 118 -15.45 10.04 -14.01
CA VAL A 118 -15.72 8.86 -13.18
C VAL A 118 -14.61 8.68 -12.13
N TRP A 119 -14.98 8.27 -10.92
CA TRP A 119 -14.05 7.82 -9.90
C TRP A 119 -13.81 6.32 -10.03
N TYR A 120 -12.55 5.93 -10.17
CA TYR A 120 -12.13 4.53 -10.25
C TYR A 120 -11.54 4.08 -8.93
N VAL A 121 -11.87 2.86 -8.53
CA VAL A 121 -11.42 2.24 -7.28
C VAL A 121 -10.79 0.90 -7.61
N PHE A 122 -9.47 0.84 -7.63
CA PHE A 122 -8.75 -0.40 -7.94
C PHE A 122 -8.60 -1.27 -6.70
N LEU A 123 -8.77 -2.57 -6.91
CA LEU A 123 -8.58 -3.62 -5.93
C LEU A 123 -7.73 -4.75 -6.51
N ASP A 124 -6.94 -5.39 -5.66
CA ASP A 124 -6.31 -6.66 -5.96
C ASP A 124 -7.33 -7.81 -5.83
N ASP A 125 -7.04 -8.94 -6.46
CA ASP A 125 -7.93 -10.12 -6.48
C ASP A 125 -8.01 -10.89 -5.14
N ASP A 126 -7.36 -10.36 -4.11
CA ASP A 126 -7.37 -10.88 -2.74
C ASP A 126 -7.73 -9.83 -1.69
N SER A 127 -8.20 -8.65 -2.13
CA SER A 127 -8.54 -7.52 -1.26
C SER A 127 -9.96 -7.02 -1.50
N TYR A 128 -10.65 -6.64 -0.43
CA TYR A 128 -12.00 -6.07 -0.50
C TYR A 128 -12.26 -5.05 0.61
N PRO A 129 -13.07 -4.01 0.34
CA PRO A 129 -13.45 -3.03 1.33
C PRO A 129 -14.41 -3.65 2.37
N LEU A 130 -14.25 -3.27 3.64
CA LEU A 130 -15.14 -3.74 4.72
C LEU A 130 -16.41 -2.90 4.86
N ASP A 131 -16.43 -1.72 4.25
CA ASP A 131 -17.56 -0.80 4.19
C ASP A 131 -17.51 0.03 2.89
N ASP A 132 -18.54 0.83 2.66
CA ASP A 132 -18.66 1.70 1.50
C ASP A 132 -18.43 3.20 1.81
N ASN A 133 -17.91 3.53 2.98
CA ASN A 133 -17.73 4.91 3.44
C ASN A 133 -16.85 5.73 2.49
N PHE A 134 -15.91 5.11 1.79
CA PHE A 134 -15.09 5.80 0.79
C PHE A 134 -15.92 6.53 -0.26
N LEU A 135 -17.08 5.96 -0.68
CA LEU A 135 -17.97 6.61 -1.64
C LEU A 135 -18.65 7.87 -1.09
N ARG A 136 -18.78 7.96 0.23
CA ARG A 136 -19.35 9.12 0.93
C ARG A 136 -18.29 10.15 1.30
N GLU A 137 -17.01 9.73 1.37
CA GLU A 137 -15.89 10.61 1.65
C GLU A 137 -15.32 11.31 0.41
N ILE A 138 -15.42 10.70 -0.78
CA ILE A 138 -14.89 11.23 -2.04
C ILE A 138 -15.31 12.69 -2.28
N PRO A 139 -16.60 13.11 -2.13
CA PRO A 139 -17.00 14.49 -2.36
C PRO A 139 -16.31 15.49 -1.41
N TYR A 140 -15.99 15.08 -0.21
CA TYR A 140 -15.24 15.90 0.73
C TYR A 140 -13.82 16.17 0.23
N TRP A 141 -13.12 15.13 -0.23
CA TRP A 141 -11.76 15.23 -0.72
C TRP A 141 -11.65 15.96 -2.06
N GLU A 142 -12.61 15.74 -2.94
CA GLU A 142 -12.69 16.40 -4.24
C GLU A 142 -12.82 17.91 -4.09
N ARG A 143 -13.67 18.40 -3.17
CA ARG A 143 -13.78 19.83 -2.85
C ARG A 143 -12.47 20.43 -2.32
N MET A 144 -11.59 19.61 -1.75
CA MET A 144 -10.25 20.02 -1.30
C MET A 144 -9.18 19.89 -2.39
N GLY A 145 -9.57 19.56 -3.63
CA GLY A 145 -8.65 19.35 -4.74
C GLY A 145 -7.76 18.11 -4.59
N ARG A 146 -8.20 17.10 -3.81
CA ARG A 146 -7.48 15.86 -3.60
C ARG A 146 -8.12 14.77 -4.45
N LEU A 147 -7.37 14.23 -5.41
CA LEU A 147 -7.91 13.43 -6.50
C LEU A 147 -7.38 11.99 -6.54
N ILE A 148 -6.49 11.62 -5.61
CA ILE A 148 -6.00 10.25 -5.42
C ILE A 148 -6.12 9.90 -3.95
N GLY A 149 -6.71 8.75 -3.65
CA GLY A 149 -6.93 8.29 -2.28
C GLY A 149 -6.56 6.83 -2.06
N ASN A 150 -6.38 6.49 -0.78
CA ASN A 150 -6.19 5.11 -0.35
C ASN A 150 -7.08 4.75 0.83
N GLY A 151 -7.42 3.47 0.92
CA GLY A 151 -7.99 2.87 2.12
C GLY A 151 -6.96 2.60 3.21
N LEU A 152 -7.42 2.07 4.33
CA LEU A 152 -6.60 1.59 5.43
C LEU A 152 -6.52 0.06 5.36
N VAL A 153 -5.35 -0.46 5.01
CA VAL A 153 -5.14 -1.90 4.83
C VAL A 153 -5.19 -2.64 6.17
N VAL A 154 -6.12 -3.58 6.32
CA VAL A 154 -6.29 -4.43 7.52
C VAL A 154 -6.01 -5.87 7.12
N PRO A 155 -4.99 -6.51 7.70
CA PRO A 155 -4.69 -7.89 7.36
C PRO A 155 -5.74 -8.86 7.91
N ARG A 156 -6.04 -9.91 7.13
CA ARG A 156 -6.74 -11.12 7.59
C ARG A 156 -5.77 -12.30 7.60
N PRO A 157 -6.00 -13.29 8.50
CA PRO A 157 -5.03 -14.37 8.67
C PRO A 157 -4.89 -15.22 7.40
N GLY A 158 -3.64 -15.44 6.98
CA GLY A 158 -3.23 -16.54 6.12
C GLY A 158 -2.84 -17.76 6.97
N ARG A 159 -2.20 -18.76 6.35
CA ARG A 159 -1.70 -19.94 7.09
C ARG A 159 -0.55 -19.58 8.04
N SER A 160 0.26 -18.59 7.71
CA SER A 160 1.39 -18.14 8.53
C SER A 160 0.98 -17.02 9.49
N ARG A 161 0.81 -17.35 10.79
CA ARG A 161 0.53 -16.35 11.81
C ARG A 161 1.65 -15.31 11.96
N VAL A 162 2.87 -15.70 11.68
CA VAL A 162 4.04 -14.81 11.79
C VAL A 162 4.05 -13.79 10.64
N ALA A 163 3.74 -14.20 9.39
CA ALA A 163 3.54 -13.27 8.29
C ALA A 163 2.35 -12.32 8.55
N TYR A 164 1.30 -12.84 9.17
CA TYR A 164 0.15 -12.05 9.62
C TYR A 164 0.54 -10.97 10.67
N ALA A 165 1.47 -11.29 11.59
CA ALA A 165 2.00 -10.31 12.53
C ALA A 165 2.74 -9.17 11.83
N ILE A 166 3.54 -9.49 10.80
CA ILE A 166 4.25 -8.48 9.99
C ILE A 166 3.27 -7.56 9.25
N ASP A 167 2.17 -8.09 8.72
CA ASP A 167 1.16 -7.26 8.06
C ASP A 167 0.39 -6.36 9.05
N TRP A 168 0.25 -6.74 10.34
CA TRP A 168 -0.26 -5.85 11.36
C TRP A 168 0.72 -4.71 11.70
N ILE A 169 2.02 -4.91 11.55
CA ILE A 169 3.01 -3.82 11.62
C ILE A 169 2.78 -2.84 10.46
N ARG A 170 2.50 -3.34 9.25
CA ARG A 170 2.12 -2.51 8.10
C ARG A 170 0.85 -1.70 8.36
N TYR A 171 -0.16 -2.28 9.02
CA TYR A 171 -1.35 -1.56 9.44
C TYR A 171 -1.01 -0.39 10.38
N PHE A 172 -0.13 -0.62 11.35
CA PHE A 172 0.36 0.41 12.26
C PHE A 172 1.04 1.56 11.51
N ASP A 173 1.86 1.23 10.52
CA ASP A 173 2.46 2.22 9.60
C ASP A 173 1.39 2.99 8.81
N GLY A 174 0.34 2.32 8.37
CA GLY A 174 -0.80 2.93 7.68
C GLY A 174 -1.53 3.98 8.52
N LEU A 175 -1.56 3.78 9.86
CA LEU A 175 -2.14 4.72 10.82
C LEU A 175 -1.20 5.89 11.18
N THR A 176 0.09 5.77 10.91
CA THR A 176 1.12 6.73 11.33
C THR A 176 1.80 7.38 10.14
N ARG A 177 2.87 6.80 9.63
CA ARG A 177 3.72 7.39 8.60
C ARG A 177 2.98 7.62 7.27
N PHE A 178 2.21 6.66 6.78
CA PHE A 178 1.42 6.84 5.56
C PHE A 178 0.32 7.89 5.73
N ARG A 179 -0.41 7.87 6.85
CA ARG A 179 -1.42 8.88 7.15
C ARG A 179 -0.83 10.30 7.21
N ALA A 180 0.35 10.46 7.82
CA ALA A 180 1.06 11.72 7.88
C ALA A 180 1.33 12.29 6.48
N MET A 181 1.78 11.45 5.55
CA MET A 181 2.05 11.88 4.18
C MET A 181 0.77 12.30 3.45
N HIS A 182 -0.34 11.62 3.67
CA HIS A 182 -1.63 12.03 3.12
C HIS A 182 -2.16 13.33 3.70
N LEU A 183 -1.79 13.73 4.94
CA LEU A 183 -2.08 15.07 5.44
C LEU A 183 -1.45 16.15 4.56
N LEU A 184 -0.18 15.94 4.19
CA LEU A 184 0.56 16.83 3.31
C LEU A 184 0.09 16.76 1.84
N GLY A 185 -0.64 15.71 1.48
CA GLY A 185 -1.01 15.40 0.10
C GLY A 185 0.15 14.86 -0.73
N LEU A 186 1.23 14.42 -0.09
CA LEU A 186 2.49 14.02 -0.71
C LEU A 186 2.79 12.54 -0.37
N PRO A 187 2.45 11.58 -1.24
CA PRO A 187 2.58 10.15 -0.94
C PRO A 187 4.03 9.65 -1.10
N PHE A 188 4.99 10.18 -0.33
CA PHE A 188 6.41 9.82 -0.45
C PHE A 188 6.71 8.33 -0.24
N PHE A 189 5.89 7.61 0.54
CA PHE A 189 6.04 6.17 0.77
C PHE A 189 5.22 5.32 -0.19
N GLY A 190 4.63 5.92 -1.21
CA GLY A 190 3.81 5.23 -2.16
C GLY A 190 2.31 5.33 -1.89
N LEU A 191 1.57 4.62 -2.71
CA LEU A 191 0.15 4.36 -2.60
C LEU A 191 -0.04 2.86 -2.36
N TYR A 192 -1.21 2.46 -1.90
CA TYR A 192 -1.58 1.05 -1.79
C TYR A 192 -2.43 0.65 -2.99
N GLY A 193 -2.09 -0.44 -3.66
CA GLY A 193 -2.88 -1.00 -4.75
C GLY A 193 -4.23 -1.56 -4.29
N GLU A 194 -4.35 -1.81 -2.97
CA GLU A 194 -5.54 -2.37 -2.33
C GLU A 194 -6.58 -1.31 -1.94
N LEU A 195 -7.37 -0.77 -2.64
CA LEU A 195 -8.29 0.37 -2.58
C LEU A 195 -7.60 1.67 -3.01
N LEU A 196 -7.07 1.66 -4.20
CA LEU A 196 -6.58 2.86 -4.85
C LEU A 196 -7.76 3.61 -5.48
N ILE A 197 -8.08 4.79 -4.95
CA ILE A 197 -9.18 5.64 -5.41
C ILE A 197 -8.58 6.75 -6.27
N ILE A 198 -9.06 6.93 -7.50
CA ILE A 198 -8.50 7.95 -8.39
C ILE A 198 -9.56 8.46 -9.37
N ARG A 199 -9.58 9.78 -9.61
CA ARG A 199 -10.46 10.39 -10.61
C ARG A 199 -9.96 10.11 -12.03
N GLY A 200 -10.86 9.86 -12.98
CA GLY A 200 -10.52 9.34 -14.30
C GLY A 200 -9.60 10.22 -15.14
N ASP A 201 -9.76 11.55 -15.10
CA ASP A 201 -8.87 12.49 -15.78
C ASP A 201 -7.42 12.40 -15.26
N VAL A 202 -7.27 12.28 -13.94
CA VAL A 202 -5.96 12.12 -13.28
C VAL A 202 -5.38 10.74 -13.58
N LEU A 203 -6.21 9.69 -13.51
CA LEU A 203 -5.83 8.32 -13.83
C LEU A 203 -5.26 8.23 -15.26
N ARG A 204 -6.00 8.75 -16.24
CA ARG A 204 -5.57 8.75 -17.64
C ARG A 204 -4.26 9.49 -17.81
N ARG A 205 -4.17 10.71 -17.29
CA ARG A 205 -2.98 11.56 -17.41
C ARG A 205 -1.73 10.92 -16.81
N LEU A 206 -1.83 10.39 -15.59
CA LEU A 206 -0.68 9.84 -14.89
C LEU A 206 -0.32 8.45 -15.40
N TRP A 207 -1.29 7.54 -15.55
CA TRP A 207 -1.01 6.15 -15.93
C TRP A 207 -0.45 6.01 -17.34
N LEU A 208 -0.90 6.84 -18.28
CA LEU A 208 -0.38 6.79 -19.65
C LEU A 208 1.01 7.41 -19.79
N SER A 209 1.40 8.31 -18.87
CA SER A 209 2.71 8.97 -18.89
C SER A 209 3.79 8.24 -18.09
N MET A 210 3.41 7.39 -17.11
CA MET A 210 4.41 6.69 -16.30
C MET A 210 4.96 5.45 -16.99
N PRO A 211 6.24 5.08 -16.74
CA PRO A 211 6.85 3.86 -17.25
C PRO A 211 6.27 2.62 -16.56
N GLU A 212 6.43 1.47 -17.22
CA GLU A 212 6.08 0.18 -16.62
C GLU A 212 6.94 -0.09 -15.37
N SER A 213 6.28 -0.49 -14.28
CA SER A 213 6.91 -0.88 -13.03
C SER A 213 6.20 -2.09 -12.41
N VAL A 214 6.94 -2.88 -11.63
CA VAL A 214 6.40 -3.96 -10.80
C VAL A 214 5.84 -3.45 -9.47
N THR A 215 6.09 -2.17 -9.17
CA THR A 215 5.53 -1.39 -8.05
C THR A 215 4.75 -0.21 -8.63
N GLU A 216 3.73 -0.52 -9.43
CA GLU A 216 2.96 0.46 -10.20
C GLU A 216 2.25 1.50 -9.32
N ASP A 217 1.80 1.10 -8.14
CA ASP A 217 1.19 1.96 -7.13
C ASP A 217 2.18 2.98 -6.55
N PHE A 218 3.41 2.54 -6.28
CA PHE A 218 4.49 3.45 -5.87
C PHE A 218 4.88 4.39 -7.01
N MET A 219 5.03 3.89 -8.23
CA MET A 219 5.35 4.72 -9.39
C MET A 219 4.26 5.78 -9.63
N LEU A 220 2.98 5.40 -9.48
CA LEU A 220 1.86 6.34 -9.56
C LEU A 220 1.97 7.43 -8.48
N ALA A 221 2.37 7.08 -7.26
CA ALA A 221 2.59 8.05 -6.20
C ALA A 221 3.66 9.08 -6.55
N MET A 222 4.78 8.65 -7.14
CA MET A 222 5.86 9.54 -7.56
C MET A 222 5.41 10.47 -8.70
N TYR A 223 4.63 9.94 -9.64
CA TYR A 223 4.05 10.75 -10.71
C TYR A 223 3.00 11.74 -10.17
N ALA A 224 2.21 11.35 -9.17
CA ALA A 224 1.29 12.27 -8.50
C ALA A 224 2.03 13.46 -7.86
N ILE A 225 3.14 13.21 -7.14
CA ILE A 225 3.99 14.27 -6.57
C ILE A 225 4.53 15.17 -7.69
N ARG A 226 5.08 14.58 -8.74
CA ARG A 226 5.69 15.30 -9.85
C ARG A 226 4.71 16.21 -10.60
N HIS A 227 3.44 15.82 -10.65
CA HIS A 227 2.36 16.57 -11.31
C HIS A 227 1.51 17.40 -10.32
N GLY A 228 1.93 17.53 -9.07
CA GLY A 228 1.23 18.35 -8.07
C GLY A 228 -0.15 17.81 -7.66
N VAL A 229 -0.41 16.51 -7.90
CA VAL A 229 -1.69 15.89 -7.55
C VAL A 229 -1.69 15.49 -6.08
N LYS A 230 -2.58 16.09 -5.29
CA LYS A 230 -2.66 15.83 -3.86
C LYS A 230 -3.44 14.55 -3.56
N THR A 231 -2.99 13.86 -2.51
CA THR A 231 -3.57 12.58 -2.08
C THR A 231 -4.32 12.69 -0.75
N PHE A 232 -5.13 11.65 -0.44
CA PHE A 232 -5.89 11.53 0.80
C PHE A 232 -5.97 10.08 1.29
N GLN A 233 -6.39 9.89 2.55
CA GLN A 233 -6.70 8.59 3.11
C GLN A 233 -8.16 8.58 3.58
N VAL A 234 -8.94 7.60 3.11
CA VAL A 234 -10.32 7.40 3.58
C VAL A 234 -10.36 6.59 4.88
N SER A 235 -11.51 6.60 5.56
CA SER A 235 -11.73 5.79 6.77
C SER A 235 -12.02 4.33 6.47
N THR A 236 -12.43 4.01 5.25
CA THR A 236 -12.71 2.64 4.82
C THR A 236 -11.51 1.73 5.03
N ARG A 237 -11.77 0.62 5.71
CA ARG A 237 -10.80 -0.46 5.91
C ARG A 237 -10.87 -1.44 4.76
N VAL A 238 -9.71 -1.92 4.33
CA VAL A 238 -9.58 -2.90 3.24
C VAL A 238 -8.98 -4.17 3.80
N SER A 239 -9.70 -5.24 3.69
CA SER A 239 -9.21 -6.55 4.11
C SER A 239 -8.25 -7.11 3.06
N ILE A 240 -7.05 -7.50 3.48
CA ILE A 240 -6.06 -8.17 2.63
C ILE A 240 -5.68 -9.52 3.23
N LYS A 241 -5.42 -10.51 2.41
CA LYS A 241 -4.96 -11.81 2.87
C LYS A 241 -3.45 -11.81 3.07
N SER A 242 -3.01 -12.16 4.28
CA SER A 242 -1.59 -12.27 4.60
C SER A 242 -0.95 -13.47 3.91
N PRO A 243 0.37 -13.45 3.62
CA PRO A 243 1.08 -14.56 3.01
C PRO A 243 0.93 -15.87 3.78
N ASN A 244 0.86 -16.98 3.06
CA ASN A 244 0.70 -18.30 3.65
C ASN A 244 1.98 -18.87 4.28
N SER A 245 3.14 -18.33 3.90
CA SER A 245 4.44 -18.76 4.41
C SER A 245 5.43 -17.59 4.50
N LEU A 246 6.53 -17.79 5.26
CA LEU A 246 7.65 -16.86 5.28
C LEU A 246 8.35 -16.76 3.92
N ARG A 247 8.33 -17.83 3.12
CA ARG A 247 8.85 -17.81 1.75
C ARG A 247 8.03 -16.88 0.85
N ASP A 248 6.72 -16.86 1.00
CA ASP A 248 5.83 -15.99 0.22
C ASP A 248 5.93 -14.55 0.70
N LEU A 249 6.08 -14.34 2.02
CA LEU A 249 6.42 -13.04 2.59
C LEU A 249 7.72 -12.51 1.96
N TYR A 250 8.79 -13.31 1.95
CA TYR A 250 10.08 -12.94 1.33
C TYR A 250 9.92 -12.56 -0.14
N LYS A 251 9.21 -13.36 -0.94
CA LYS A 251 8.94 -13.07 -2.37
C LYS A 251 8.19 -11.77 -2.56
N GLN A 252 7.18 -11.51 -1.72
CA GLN A 252 6.40 -10.28 -1.77
C GLN A 252 7.28 -9.07 -1.47
N ARG A 253 8.10 -9.13 -0.40
CA ARG A 253 9.01 -8.04 -0.02
C ARG A 253 10.14 -7.83 -1.03
N ARG A 254 10.61 -8.90 -1.65
CA ARG A 254 11.56 -8.81 -2.76
C ARG A 254 10.98 -8.00 -3.93
N ARG A 255 9.72 -8.21 -4.27
CA ARG A 255 9.04 -7.37 -5.28
C ARG A 255 8.97 -5.92 -4.83
N TRP A 256 8.64 -5.66 -3.56
CA TRP A 256 8.55 -4.30 -3.03
C TRP A 256 9.90 -3.59 -2.93
N GLY A 257 11.00 -4.32 -2.73
CA GLY A 257 12.34 -3.73 -2.73
C GLY A 257 12.71 -3.00 -4.02
N HIS A 258 12.00 -3.30 -5.12
CA HIS A 258 12.16 -2.60 -6.40
C HIS A 258 11.79 -1.11 -6.33
N VAL A 259 11.03 -0.70 -5.31
CA VAL A 259 10.69 0.70 -5.04
C VAL A 259 11.92 1.60 -4.94
N ILE A 260 13.06 1.09 -4.48
CA ILE A 260 14.32 1.87 -4.42
C ILE A 260 14.80 2.21 -5.83
N ILE A 261 14.73 1.26 -6.76
CA ILE A 261 15.11 1.49 -8.18
C ILE A 261 14.14 2.49 -8.81
N ASP A 262 12.85 2.36 -8.56
CA ASP A 262 11.84 3.29 -9.06
C ASP A 262 12.03 4.70 -8.46
N SER A 263 12.43 4.78 -7.18
CA SER A 263 12.77 6.06 -6.53
C SER A 263 13.99 6.72 -7.18
N LEU A 264 15.02 5.95 -7.51
CA LEU A 264 16.18 6.45 -8.24
C LEU A 264 15.80 6.97 -9.64
N ARG A 265 14.99 6.22 -10.38
CA ARG A 265 14.50 6.61 -11.71
C ARG A 265 13.66 7.89 -11.70
N THR A 266 12.93 8.12 -10.64
CA THR A 266 12.07 9.30 -10.47
C THR A 266 12.76 10.47 -9.77
N GLY A 267 13.98 10.28 -9.25
CA GLY A 267 14.72 11.28 -8.48
C GLY A 267 14.12 11.54 -7.09
N ASN A 268 13.36 10.59 -6.55
CA ASN A 268 12.76 10.72 -5.23
C ASN A 268 13.77 10.41 -4.09
N ILE A 269 14.66 11.35 -3.86
CA ILE A 269 15.71 11.24 -2.83
C ILE A 269 15.12 11.07 -1.42
N ILE A 270 13.99 11.70 -1.14
CA ILE A 270 13.33 11.62 0.18
C ILE A 270 12.95 10.17 0.51
N THR A 271 12.31 9.46 -0.41
CA THR A 271 11.96 8.04 -0.21
C THR A 271 13.22 7.19 -0.02
N ILE A 272 14.26 7.43 -0.81
CA ILE A 272 15.53 6.70 -0.67
C ILE A 272 16.12 6.91 0.71
N LEU A 273 16.22 8.15 1.17
CA LEU A 273 16.74 8.47 2.51
C LEU A 273 15.92 7.78 3.60
N PHE A 274 14.59 7.88 3.57
CA PHE A 274 13.74 7.28 4.61
C PHE A 274 13.73 5.76 4.58
N MET A 275 13.71 5.13 3.42
CA MET A 275 13.80 3.67 3.33
C MET A 275 15.17 3.17 3.77
N THR A 276 16.25 3.85 3.36
CA THR A 276 17.60 3.49 3.77
C THR A 276 17.78 3.65 5.29
N THR A 277 17.30 4.75 5.87
CA THR A 277 17.36 4.94 7.34
C THR A 277 16.52 3.91 8.08
N GLY A 278 15.33 3.56 7.57
CA GLY A 278 14.50 2.50 8.13
C GLY A 278 15.16 1.12 8.06
N ILE A 279 15.82 0.80 6.95
CA ILE A 279 16.57 -0.44 6.78
C ILE A 279 17.78 -0.49 7.71
N LEU A 280 18.56 0.59 7.79
CA LEU A 280 19.77 0.65 8.62
C LEU A 280 19.44 0.71 10.12
N SER A 281 18.34 1.31 10.52
CA SER A 281 17.93 1.36 11.93
C SER A 281 17.41 0.03 12.44
N SER A 282 16.78 -0.78 11.59
CA SER A 282 16.12 -2.03 11.95
C SER A 282 17.06 -3.11 12.55
N PRO A 283 18.20 -3.47 11.94
CA PRO A 283 19.10 -4.51 12.47
C PRO A 283 19.98 -4.07 13.64
N PHE A 284 20.20 -2.77 13.83
CA PHE A 284 21.08 -2.23 14.85
C PHE A 284 20.34 -1.65 16.06
N PHE A 285 19.07 -1.92 16.14
CA PHE A 285 18.16 -1.30 17.08
C PHE A 285 18.55 -1.57 18.56
N ALA A 286 18.82 -2.81 18.90
CA ALA A 286 19.21 -3.18 20.25
C ALA A 286 20.54 -2.53 20.66
N TRP A 287 21.45 -2.37 19.69
CA TRP A 287 22.75 -1.78 19.92
C TRP A 287 22.71 -0.24 19.97
N ALA A 288 21.91 0.37 19.11
CA ALA A 288 21.67 1.80 19.12
C ALA A 288 21.09 2.31 20.45
N TRP A 289 20.28 1.51 21.12
CA TRP A 289 19.69 1.82 22.41
C TRP A 289 20.70 2.05 23.53
N LEU A 290 21.82 1.34 23.51
CA LEU A 290 22.86 1.47 24.53
C LEU A 290 23.70 2.75 24.39
N HIS A 291 23.65 3.41 23.22
CA HIS A 291 24.60 4.48 22.89
C HIS A 291 23.96 5.73 22.27
N MET A 292 22.63 5.76 22.12
CA MET A 292 21.94 6.86 21.43
C MET A 292 21.25 7.84 22.39
N PRO A 293 21.21 9.14 22.02
CA PRO A 293 20.47 10.16 22.75
C PRO A 293 18.96 9.88 22.73
N ILE A 294 18.22 10.65 23.53
CA ILE A 294 16.74 10.57 23.71
C ILE A 294 15.98 10.35 22.38
N THR A 295 16.47 10.90 21.27
CA THR A 295 15.90 10.73 19.94
C THR A 295 15.94 9.28 19.43
N GLY A 296 16.96 8.51 19.73
CA GLY A 296 17.04 7.08 19.40
C GLY A 296 16.05 6.25 20.23
N ILE A 297 15.75 6.69 21.46
CA ILE A 297 14.72 6.07 22.32
C ILE A 297 13.35 6.20 21.68
N VAL A 298 13.01 7.35 21.08
CA VAL A 298 11.71 7.58 20.43
C VAL A 298 11.50 6.64 19.24
N ALA A 299 12.50 6.52 18.36
CA ALA A 299 12.44 5.58 17.25
C ALA A 299 12.31 4.14 17.74
N GLY A 300 13.04 3.82 18.83
CA GLY A 300 12.96 2.55 19.51
C GLY A 300 11.59 2.22 20.05
N ALA A 301 11.04 3.11 20.80
CA ALA A 301 9.71 2.96 21.35
C ALA A 301 8.66 2.76 20.22
N TYR A 302 8.82 3.48 19.11
CA TYR A 302 7.95 3.31 17.95
C TYR A 302 7.99 1.88 17.38
N TYR A 303 9.19 1.35 17.11
CA TYR A 303 9.34 0.01 16.57
C TYR A 303 8.89 -1.06 17.55
N ILE A 304 9.27 -0.96 18.83
CA ILE A 304 8.80 -1.89 19.84
C ILE A 304 7.26 -1.89 19.90
N THR A 305 6.65 -0.71 19.91
CA THR A 305 5.20 -0.60 19.91
C THR A 305 4.60 -1.27 18.67
N ALA A 306 5.16 -1.04 17.48
CA ALA A 306 4.71 -1.67 16.24
C ALA A 306 4.86 -3.20 16.28
N PHE A 307 6.00 -3.72 16.80
CA PHE A 307 6.24 -5.16 16.96
C PHE A 307 5.30 -5.78 17.98
N MET A 308 5.18 -5.19 19.14
CA MET A 308 4.27 -5.68 20.19
C MET A 308 2.82 -5.65 19.71
N TYR A 309 2.43 -4.62 18.98
CA TYR A 309 1.10 -4.51 18.39
C TYR A 309 0.84 -5.65 17.37
N GLY A 310 1.77 -5.87 16.43
CA GLY A 310 1.65 -6.94 15.44
C GLY A 310 1.61 -8.32 16.08
N SER A 311 2.50 -8.56 17.04
CA SER A 311 2.57 -9.81 17.80
C SER A 311 1.28 -10.09 18.59
N ALA A 312 0.77 -9.10 19.30
CA ALA A 312 -0.47 -9.21 20.09
C ALA A 312 -1.68 -9.49 19.18
N LYS A 313 -1.80 -8.76 18.05
CA LYS A 313 -2.90 -8.96 17.09
C LYS A 313 -2.89 -10.33 16.44
N ALA A 314 -1.70 -10.85 16.12
CA ALA A 314 -1.55 -12.18 15.53
C ALA A 314 -1.49 -13.31 16.57
N ARG A 315 -1.41 -13.00 17.87
CA ARG A 315 -1.17 -13.96 18.95
C ARG A 315 0.10 -14.80 18.69
N VAL A 316 1.18 -14.12 18.39
CA VAL A 316 2.49 -14.71 18.10
C VAL A 316 3.51 -14.14 19.08
N ASP A 317 4.48 -14.96 19.43
CA ASP A 317 5.61 -14.55 20.26
C ASP A 317 6.38 -13.41 19.60
N PRO A 318 6.72 -12.32 20.34
CA PRO A 318 7.46 -11.18 19.80
C PRO A 318 8.82 -11.54 19.18
N ILE A 319 9.52 -12.56 19.72
CA ILE A 319 10.81 -13.01 19.20
C ILE A 319 10.62 -13.62 17.80
N ARG A 320 9.57 -14.44 17.61
CA ARG A 320 9.23 -14.98 16.29
C ARG A 320 8.86 -13.88 15.30
N THR A 321 8.12 -12.87 15.75
CA THR A 321 7.80 -11.71 14.91
C THR A 321 9.07 -10.94 14.53
N PHE A 322 10.01 -10.77 15.47
CA PHE A 322 11.31 -10.15 15.18
C PHE A 322 12.12 -10.95 14.15
N VAL A 323 12.24 -12.27 14.30
CA VAL A 323 12.91 -13.13 13.31
C VAL A 323 12.25 -13.01 11.91
N ALA A 324 10.93 -12.98 11.86
CA ALA A 324 10.21 -12.77 10.59
C ALA A 324 10.49 -11.39 9.99
N SER A 325 10.68 -10.36 10.80
CA SER A 325 11.05 -9.03 10.29
C SER A 325 12.44 -9.00 9.66
N LEU A 326 13.36 -9.84 10.10
CA LEU A 326 14.65 -10.02 9.42
C LEU A 326 14.49 -10.66 8.03
N ILE A 327 13.56 -11.61 7.90
CA ILE A 327 13.21 -12.22 6.60
C ILE A 327 12.52 -11.18 5.69
N ASP A 328 11.62 -10.38 6.25
CA ASP A 328 10.97 -9.26 5.59
C ASP A 328 12.01 -8.29 5.01
N LEU A 329 12.96 -7.86 5.86
CA LEU A 329 14.08 -6.99 5.49
C LEU A 329 14.99 -7.62 4.43
N ALA A 330 15.38 -8.88 4.61
CA ALA A 330 16.21 -9.62 3.64
C ALA A 330 15.50 -9.73 2.26
N GLY A 331 14.20 -9.97 2.27
CA GLY A 331 13.38 -9.94 1.06
C GLY A 331 13.46 -8.58 0.37
N PHE A 332 13.23 -7.51 1.11
CA PHE A 332 13.28 -6.15 0.59
C PHE A 332 14.66 -5.79 -0.01
N ILE A 333 15.74 -6.04 0.74
CA ILE A 333 17.12 -5.78 0.26
C ILE A 333 17.42 -6.58 -1.01
N SER A 334 17.01 -7.86 -1.08
CA SER A 334 17.22 -8.70 -2.26
C SER A 334 16.50 -8.16 -3.52
N GLY A 335 15.44 -7.42 -3.34
CA GLY A 335 14.70 -6.75 -4.42
C GLY A 335 15.42 -5.55 -5.04
N ILE A 336 16.35 -4.93 -4.30
CA ILE A 336 17.17 -3.81 -4.80
C ILE A 336 18.20 -4.30 -5.82
N THR A 337 18.73 -5.52 -5.63
CA THR A 337 19.88 -6.04 -6.40
C THR A 337 19.50 -6.90 -7.60
N LYS A 338 18.29 -7.41 -7.67
CA LYS A 338 17.85 -8.32 -8.73
C LYS A 338 16.60 -7.82 -9.41
N GLN A 339 16.63 -7.77 -10.75
CA GLN A 339 15.45 -7.51 -11.54
C GLN A 339 14.36 -8.56 -11.22
N THR A 340 13.27 -8.12 -10.63
CA THR A 340 12.17 -8.99 -10.24
C THR A 340 11.14 -9.03 -11.37
N ARG A 341 10.85 -10.25 -11.87
CA ARG A 341 9.66 -10.47 -12.69
C ARG A 341 8.43 -10.50 -11.78
N PHE A 342 7.30 -10.08 -12.32
CA PHE A 342 6.02 -10.22 -11.61
C PHE A 342 5.81 -11.69 -11.24
N THR A 343 5.66 -11.97 -9.97
CA THR A 343 5.42 -13.33 -9.47
C THR A 343 4.09 -13.33 -8.72
N VAL A 344 3.16 -14.16 -9.15
CA VAL A 344 1.92 -14.40 -8.41
C VAL A 344 2.29 -15.06 -7.08
N ILE A 345 1.82 -14.50 -5.99
CA ILE A 345 2.02 -15.05 -4.65
C ILE A 345 0.78 -15.86 -4.32
N ASP A 346 0.97 -17.13 -4.02
CA ASP A 346 -0.12 -17.97 -3.56
C ASP A 346 -0.59 -17.52 -2.17
N LYS A 347 -1.85 -17.15 -2.09
CA LYS A 347 -2.54 -16.74 -0.86
C LYS A 347 -3.80 -17.57 -0.59
N THR A 348 -3.98 -18.67 -1.35
CA THR A 348 -5.15 -19.55 -1.19
C THR A 348 -5.11 -20.43 0.06
#